data_d2240e7f133a34b20f9fe818aaf4943b
#
_entry.id   d2240e7f133a34b20f9fe818aaf4943b
#
_cell.length_a   1.000
_cell.length_b   1.000
_cell.length_c   1.000
_cell.angle_alpha   90.00
_cell.angle_beta   90.00
_cell.angle_gamma   90.00
#
_symmetry.space_group_name_H-M   'P 1'
#
loop_
_entity.id
_entity.type
_entity.pdbx_description
1 polymer ?
#
loop_
_entity_poly.entity_id
_entity_poly.type
_entity_poly.pdbx_seq_one_letter_code
_entity_poly.pdbx_strand_id
1 'polypeptide(L)'
;MAPVEGAMSTASRPLLSVFNNIGRQADNIITTARDLSSLRSENRRLQAIVDTLTIDNARLTELQTENQQLRELNRFRQLNPFYDFRGGQLIARVISRGPTNYLSAITIDLGTDQGIAAGMPVVTERGLVGRIQKVGPTTSTVLLITDPSSGVQAMIKRENSRAVGIVTGQAGASPVMEYI
;
A
#
# COMPACT_ATOMS: atom_id res chain seq x y z
N MET A 1 -69.60 -51.47 55.89
CA MET A 1 -68.17 -51.62 55.64
C MET A 1 -67.90 -51.21 54.15
N ALA A 2 -67.39 -50.07 53.97
CA ALA A 2 -67.00 -49.52 52.63
C ALA A 2 -65.52 -49.15 52.71
N PRO A 3 -64.73 -49.48 51.72
CA PRO A 3 -63.29 -49.21 51.69
C PRO A 3 -62.96 -47.77 51.23
N VAL A 4 -62.23 -47.10 52.08
CA VAL A 4 -61.60 -45.78 51.76
C VAL A 4 -60.23 -46.05 51.14
N GLU A 5 -60.13 -46.39 49.86
CA GLU A 5 -58.86 -46.64 49.15
C GLU A 5 -58.82 -46.03 47.74
N GLY A 6 -59.38 -44.88 47.49
CA GLY A 6 -59.39 -44.31 46.15
C GLY A 6 -58.93 -42.85 46.00
N ALA A 7 -58.59 -42.20 47.12
CA ALA A 7 -58.43 -40.74 47.06
C ALA A 7 -56.97 -40.22 47.08
N MET A 8 -55.95 -41.09 47.19
CA MET A 8 -54.58 -40.64 47.37
C MET A 8 -53.66 -40.70 46.11
N SER A 9 -54.15 -41.21 45.00
CA SER A 9 -53.33 -41.39 43.79
C SER A 9 -53.51 -40.34 42.71
N THR A 10 -54.48 -39.43 42.89
CA THR A 10 -54.81 -38.45 41.82
C THR A 10 -54.21 -37.04 42.05
N ALA A 11 -53.62 -36.80 43.24
CA ALA A 11 -53.05 -35.47 43.54
C ALA A 11 -51.57 -35.29 43.20
N SER A 12 -50.84 -36.39 42.89
CA SER A 12 -49.41 -36.32 42.63
C SER A 12 -49.03 -36.18 41.13
N ARG A 13 -49.97 -36.34 40.22
CA ARG A 13 -49.73 -36.21 38.77
C ARG A 13 -49.45 -34.80 38.25
N PRO A 14 -50.06 -33.70 38.75
CA PRO A 14 -49.75 -32.36 38.22
C PRO A 14 -48.38 -31.85 38.65
N LEU A 15 -47.81 -32.30 39.79
CA LEU A 15 -46.51 -31.81 40.25
C LEU A 15 -45.36 -32.36 39.43
N LEU A 16 -45.41 -33.61 38.93
CA LEU A 16 -44.38 -34.20 38.11
C LEU A 16 -44.33 -33.59 36.67
N SER A 17 -45.47 -33.16 36.17
CA SER A 17 -45.53 -32.52 34.82
C SER A 17 -44.92 -31.10 34.83
N VAL A 18 -45.02 -30.40 35.93
CA VAL A 18 -44.44 -29.05 36.11
C VAL A 18 -42.91 -29.16 36.23
N PHE A 19 -42.39 -30.14 36.98
CA PHE A 19 -40.95 -30.39 37.07
C PHE A 19 -40.32 -30.82 35.75
N ASN A 20 -40.98 -31.65 34.95
CA ASN A 20 -40.48 -32.07 33.61
C ASN A 20 -40.48 -30.94 32.60
N ASN A 21 -41.43 -29.98 32.70
CA ASN A 21 -41.43 -28.83 31.81
C ASN A 21 -40.35 -27.80 32.16
N ILE A 22 -40.03 -27.63 33.46
CA ILE A 22 -38.96 -26.73 33.92
C ILE A 22 -37.61 -27.29 33.51
N GLY A 23 -37.39 -28.63 33.62
CA GLY A 23 -36.15 -29.27 33.18
C GLY A 23 -35.91 -29.13 31.69
N ARG A 24 -36.93 -29.30 30.84
CA ARG A 24 -36.81 -29.11 29.36
C ARG A 24 -36.54 -27.67 28.94
N GLN A 25 -37.11 -26.70 29.69
CA GLN A 25 -36.83 -25.26 29.41
C GLN A 25 -35.43 -24.87 29.87
N ALA A 26 -34.91 -25.44 30.97
CA ALA A 26 -33.53 -25.19 31.41
C ALA A 26 -32.51 -25.78 30.42
N ASP A 27 -32.74 -26.99 29.92
CA ASP A 27 -31.85 -27.62 28.92
C ASP A 27 -31.83 -26.84 27.59
N ASN A 28 -32.97 -26.33 27.13
CA ASN A 28 -33.07 -25.49 25.94
C ASN A 28 -32.34 -24.13 26.12
N ILE A 29 -32.36 -23.53 27.28
CA ILE A 29 -31.66 -22.27 27.57
C ILE A 29 -30.14 -22.52 27.60
N ILE A 30 -29.70 -23.60 28.18
CA ILE A 30 -28.26 -23.96 28.27
C ILE A 30 -27.71 -24.31 26.89
N THR A 31 -28.44 -25.05 26.05
CA THR A 31 -28.03 -25.36 24.69
C THR A 31 -28.00 -24.11 23.83
N THR A 32 -29.02 -23.26 23.88
CA THR A 32 -29.06 -21.99 23.15
C THR A 32 -27.92 -21.04 23.57
N ALA A 33 -27.59 -20.98 24.86
CA ALA A 33 -26.48 -20.17 25.35
C ALA A 33 -25.11 -20.69 24.90
N ARG A 34 -24.92 -22.01 24.83
CA ARG A 34 -23.71 -22.65 24.28
C ARG A 34 -23.60 -22.38 22.78
N ASP A 35 -24.67 -22.56 22.04
CA ASP A 35 -24.69 -22.30 20.59
C ASP A 35 -24.42 -20.83 20.30
N LEU A 36 -24.97 -19.90 21.07
CA LEU A 36 -24.69 -18.47 20.91
C LEU A 36 -23.23 -18.12 21.24
N SER A 37 -22.64 -18.77 22.25
CA SER A 37 -21.22 -18.59 22.59
C SER A 37 -20.30 -19.13 21.51
N SER A 38 -20.62 -20.29 20.95
CA SER A 38 -19.85 -20.91 19.85
C SER A 38 -19.93 -20.08 18.57
N LEU A 39 -21.13 -19.59 18.22
CA LEU A 39 -21.32 -18.67 17.08
C LEU A 39 -20.55 -17.37 17.25
N ARG A 40 -20.53 -16.79 18.46
CA ARG A 40 -19.73 -15.58 18.73
C ARG A 40 -18.22 -15.84 18.65
N SER A 41 -17.75 -17.01 19.08
CA SER A 41 -16.35 -17.38 18.98
C SER A 41 -15.93 -17.60 17.52
N GLU A 42 -16.78 -18.28 16.74
CA GLU A 42 -16.55 -18.51 15.33
C GLU A 42 -16.60 -17.21 14.53
N ASN A 43 -17.55 -16.31 14.83
CA ASN A 43 -17.60 -14.99 14.19
C ASN A 43 -16.31 -14.19 14.45
N ARG A 44 -15.82 -14.16 15.71
CA ARG A 44 -14.54 -13.52 16.03
C ARG A 44 -13.36 -14.16 15.30
N ARG A 45 -13.35 -15.49 15.20
CA ARG A 45 -12.33 -16.22 14.47
C ARG A 45 -12.36 -15.89 12.98
N LEU A 46 -13.55 -15.87 12.37
CA LEU A 46 -13.71 -15.51 10.97
C LEU A 46 -13.30 -14.06 10.71
N GLN A 47 -13.66 -13.13 11.59
CA GLN A 47 -13.20 -11.74 11.50
C GLN A 47 -11.67 -11.64 11.56
N ALA A 48 -11.02 -12.33 12.49
CA ALA A 48 -9.56 -12.34 12.58
C ALA A 48 -8.89 -12.92 11.32
N ILE A 49 -9.49 -13.94 10.71
CA ILE A 49 -9.03 -14.50 9.43
C ILE A 49 -9.20 -13.48 8.31
N VAL A 50 -10.35 -12.82 8.22
CA VAL A 50 -10.61 -11.78 7.21
C VAL A 50 -9.61 -10.62 7.35
N ASP A 51 -9.36 -10.16 8.58
CA ASP A 51 -8.39 -9.11 8.85
C ASP A 51 -6.97 -9.52 8.42
N THR A 52 -6.55 -10.74 8.75
CA THR A 52 -5.25 -11.29 8.34
C THR A 52 -5.15 -11.39 6.81
N LEU A 53 -6.15 -11.97 6.16
CA LEU A 53 -6.18 -12.10 4.70
C LEU A 53 -6.19 -10.73 4.00
N THR A 54 -6.85 -9.73 4.59
CA THR A 54 -6.87 -8.37 4.04
C THR A 54 -5.48 -7.73 4.10
N ILE A 55 -4.77 -7.89 5.23
CA ILE A 55 -3.39 -7.40 5.40
C ILE A 55 -2.45 -8.13 4.44
N ASP A 56 -2.54 -9.46 4.34
CA ASP A 56 -1.70 -10.25 3.45
C ASP A 56 -1.96 -9.90 1.98
N ASN A 57 -3.21 -9.67 1.59
CA ASN A 57 -3.56 -9.26 0.23
C ASN A 57 -3.00 -7.88 -0.11
N ALA A 58 -3.11 -6.91 0.81
CA ALA A 58 -2.49 -5.60 0.64
C ALA A 58 -0.96 -5.70 0.47
N ARG A 59 -0.30 -6.51 1.29
CA ARG A 59 1.15 -6.77 1.21
C ARG A 59 1.55 -7.45 -0.11
N LEU A 60 0.79 -8.44 -0.55
CA LEU A 60 1.03 -9.10 -1.84
C LEU A 60 0.89 -8.12 -3.01
N THR A 61 -0.10 -7.24 -2.98
CA THR A 61 -0.30 -6.21 -3.99
C THR A 61 0.87 -5.22 -4.02
N GLU A 62 1.37 -4.81 -2.85
CA GLU A 62 2.56 -3.95 -2.74
C GLU A 62 3.79 -4.63 -3.34
N LEU A 63 4.07 -5.89 -2.96
CA LEU A 63 5.20 -6.66 -3.49
C LEU A 63 5.10 -6.90 -5.00
N GLN A 64 3.91 -7.10 -5.53
CA GLN A 64 3.69 -7.23 -6.98
C GLN A 64 4.02 -5.92 -7.70
N THR A 65 3.58 -4.79 -7.15
CA THR A 65 3.87 -3.46 -7.71
C THR A 65 5.37 -3.16 -7.68
N GLU A 66 6.04 -3.45 -6.56
CA GLU A 66 7.49 -3.29 -6.43
C GLU A 66 8.25 -4.18 -7.43
N ASN A 67 7.85 -5.45 -7.57
CA ASN A 67 8.46 -6.37 -8.52
C ASN A 67 8.29 -5.90 -9.97
N GLN A 68 7.12 -5.34 -10.29
CA GLN A 68 6.88 -4.77 -11.61
C GLN A 68 7.77 -3.55 -11.87
N GLN A 69 7.88 -2.63 -10.92
CA GLN A 69 8.77 -1.47 -11.02
C GLN A 69 10.24 -1.88 -11.19
N LEU A 70 10.68 -2.89 -10.44
CA LEU A 70 12.05 -3.42 -10.56
C LEU A 70 12.31 -4.03 -11.94
N ARG A 71 11.33 -4.75 -12.50
CA ARG A 71 11.43 -5.31 -13.85
C ARG A 71 11.48 -4.22 -14.92
N GLU A 72 10.66 -3.18 -14.80
CA GLU A 72 10.64 -2.03 -15.73
C GLU A 72 11.97 -1.27 -15.67
N LEU A 73 12.51 -1.05 -14.48
CA LEU A 73 13.81 -0.43 -14.29
C LEU A 73 14.95 -1.27 -14.90
N ASN A 74 14.92 -2.58 -14.71
CA ASN A 74 15.92 -3.48 -15.32
C ASN A 74 15.82 -3.47 -16.85
N ARG A 75 14.61 -3.47 -17.40
CA ARG A 75 14.36 -3.33 -18.83
C ARG A 75 14.89 -2.00 -19.37
N PHE A 76 14.66 -0.89 -18.66
CA PHE A 76 15.19 0.42 -19.02
C PHE A 76 16.72 0.40 -19.11
N ARG A 77 17.41 -0.23 -18.16
CA ARG A 77 18.87 -0.40 -18.18
C ARG A 77 19.33 -1.17 -19.42
N GLN A 78 18.68 -2.26 -19.75
CA GLN A 78 19.02 -3.09 -20.92
C GLN A 78 18.82 -2.36 -22.24
N LEU A 79 17.80 -1.50 -22.33
CA LEU A 79 17.50 -0.72 -23.53
C LEU A 79 18.37 0.52 -23.68
N ASN A 80 19.04 0.96 -22.61
CA ASN A 80 19.88 2.16 -22.60
C ASN A 80 21.30 1.89 -22.12
N PRO A 81 22.07 1.03 -22.80
CA PRO A 81 23.43 0.66 -22.40
C PRO A 81 24.43 1.81 -22.49
N PHE A 82 24.06 2.93 -23.13
CA PHE A 82 24.91 4.12 -23.25
C PHE A 82 24.93 5.01 -21.99
N TYR A 83 23.98 4.82 -21.08
CA TYR A 83 24.05 5.49 -19.78
C TYR A 83 24.97 4.69 -18.88
N ASP A 84 26.12 5.28 -18.52
CA ASP A 84 27.09 4.67 -17.61
C ASP A 84 26.55 4.68 -16.17
N PHE A 85 25.81 3.64 -15.82
CA PHE A 85 25.26 3.44 -14.46
C PHE A 85 26.31 2.85 -13.48
N ARG A 86 27.61 3.16 -13.66
CA ARG A 86 28.71 2.58 -12.86
C ARG A 86 28.63 2.94 -11.36
N GLY A 87 27.85 3.93 -10.99
CA GLY A 87 27.67 4.36 -9.60
C GLY A 87 26.69 3.55 -8.75
N GLY A 88 26.07 2.52 -9.33
CA GLY A 88 24.97 1.82 -8.67
C GLY A 88 23.62 2.57 -8.83
N GLN A 89 22.54 1.82 -8.81
CA GLN A 89 21.19 2.39 -8.82
C GLN A 89 20.60 2.29 -7.42
N LEU A 90 20.22 3.42 -6.89
CA LEU A 90 19.47 3.49 -5.65
C LEU A 90 18.00 3.73 -5.99
N ILE A 91 17.14 2.90 -5.43
CA ILE A 91 15.70 3.08 -5.54
C ILE A 91 15.26 4.04 -4.45
N ALA A 92 14.72 5.18 -4.87
CA ALA A 92 14.24 6.21 -3.96
C ALA A 92 12.71 6.23 -3.93
N ARG A 93 12.16 6.50 -2.76
CA ARG A 93 10.72 6.77 -2.58
C ARG A 93 10.49 8.27 -2.43
N VAL A 94 9.48 8.78 -3.12
CA VAL A 94 9.04 10.16 -2.93
C VAL A 94 8.26 10.26 -1.62
N ILE A 95 8.78 11.01 -0.66
CA ILE A 95 8.19 11.22 0.66
C ILE A 95 7.43 12.55 0.79
N SER A 96 7.74 13.52 -0.06
CA SER A 96 7.05 14.81 -0.06
C SER A 96 7.10 15.46 -1.45
N ARG A 97 6.09 16.27 -1.73
CA ARG A 97 6.07 17.19 -2.89
C ARG A 97 6.05 18.62 -2.37
N GLY A 98 6.76 19.50 -3.03
CA GLY A 98 6.78 20.92 -2.68
C GLY A 98 5.37 21.51 -2.64
N PRO A 99 5.06 22.35 -1.64
CA PRO A 99 3.71 22.88 -1.41
C PRO A 99 3.27 23.96 -2.40
N THR A 100 4.15 24.41 -3.28
CA THR A 100 3.88 25.52 -4.19
C THR A 100 3.92 25.09 -5.64
N ASN A 101 2.93 25.56 -6.42
CA ASN A 101 2.89 25.39 -7.88
C ASN A 101 4.06 26.06 -8.61
N TYR A 102 4.89 26.84 -7.90
CA TYR A 102 6.04 27.58 -8.45
C TYR A 102 7.37 26.81 -8.36
N LEU A 103 7.49 25.88 -7.44
CA LEU A 103 8.69 25.04 -7.30
C LEU A 103 8.30 23.60 -7.58
N SER A 104 8.65 23.13 -8.76
CA SER A 104 8.48 21.72 -9.12
C SER A 104 9.62 20.90 -8.50
N ALA A 105 9.54 20.69 -7.20
CA ALA A 105 10.50 19.91 -6.43
C ALA A 105 9.82 18.79 -5.65
N ILE A 106 10.52 17.67 -5.51
CA ILE A 106 10.10 16.53 -4.69
C ILE A 106 11.21 16.17 -3.71
N THR A 107 10.83 15.59 -2.57
CA THR A 107 11.80 15.05 -1.60
C THR A 107 11.77 13.53 -1.67
N ILE A 108 12.95 12.94 -1.69
CA ILE A 108 13.18 11.49 -1.69
C ILE A 108 13.84 11.04 -0.38
N ASP A 109 13.70 9.77 -0.04
CA ASP A 109 14.19 9.10 1.16
C ASP A 109 15.65 8.61 1.05
N LEU A 110 16.46 9.24 0.22
CA LEU A 110 17.87 8.97 0.07
C LEU A 110 18.69 10.25 0.31
N GLY A 111 19.82 10.10 0.97
CA GLY A 111 20.71 11.22 1.31
C GLY A 111 22.19 10.87 1.18
N THR A 112 23.05 11.64 1.86
CA THR A 112 24.50 11.40 1.87
C THR A 112 24.90 10.06 2.44
N ASP A 113 24.12 9.51 3.38
CA ASP A 113 24.37 8.20 4.01
C ASP A 113 24.30 7.05 2.98
N GLN A 114 23.55 7.25 1.91
CA GLN A 114 23.43 6.31 0.78
C GLN A 114 24.28 6.73 -0.44
N GLY A 115 25.15 7.72 -0.29
CA GLY A 115 26.06 8.15 -1.36
C GLY A 115 25.45 9.12 -2.36
N ILE A 116 24.31 9.73 -2.06
CA ILE A 116 23.70 10.74 -2.91
C ILE A 116 24.51 12.04 -2.85
N ALA A 117 24.71 12.67 -4.00
CA ALA A 117 25.36 13.95 -4.14
C ALA A 117 24.52 14.94 -4.95
N ALA A 118 24.72 16.23 -4.69
CA ALA A 118 24.08 17.28 -5.49
C ALA A 118 24.48 17.19 -6.97
N GLY A 119 23.55 17.46 -7.86
CA GLY A 119 23.73 17.34 -9.31
C GLY A 119 23.48 15.94 -9.90
N MET A 120 23.34 14.89 -9.09
CA MET A 120 23.01 13.56 -9.59
C MET A 120 21.67 13.55 -10.32
N PRO A 121 21.55 12.88 -11.48
CA PRO A 121 20.29 12.76 -12.20
C PRO A 121 19.35 11.76 -11.50
N VAL A 122 18.07 12.07 -11.54
CA VAL A 122 16.98 11.19 -11.11
C VAL A 122 16.20 10.76 -12.34
N VAL A 123 16.11 9.46 -12.56
CA VAL A 123 15.48 8.86 -13.75
C VAL A 123 14.39 7.86 -13.35
N THR A 124 13.43 7.66 -14.23
CA THR A 124 12.43 6.59 -14.17
C THR A 124 12.49 5.79 -15.47
N GLU A 125 11.67 4.75 -15.59
CA GLU A 125 11.47 4.00 -16.83
C GLU A 125 11.00 4.89 -18.00
N ARG A 126 10.39 6.04 -17.70
CA ARG A 126 9.89 7.02 -18.70
C ARG A 126 10.92 8.07 -19.09
N GLY A 127 12.06 8.14 -18.39
CA GLY A 127 13.13 9.07 -18.68
C GLY A 127 13.57 9.91 -17.49
N LEU A 128 14.20 11.05 -17.77
CA LEU A 128 14.72 11.99 -16.77
C LEU A 128 13.60 12.71 -16.04
N VAL A 129 13.59 12.58 -14.72
CA VAL A 129 12.66 13.30 -13.82
C VAL A 129 13.22 14.65 -13.41
N GLY A 130 14.52 14.70 -13.12
CA GLY A 130 15.18 15.90 -12.65
C GLY A 130 16.58 15.62 -12.13
N ARG A 131 17.09 16.52 -11.29
CA ARG A 131 18.41 16.39 -10.64
C ARG A 131 18.33 16.69 -9.16
N ILE A 132 19.23 16.10 -8.39
CA ILE A 132 19.38 16.42 -6.98
C ILE A 132 19.84 17.87 -6.81
N GLN A 133 19.05 18.68 -6.13
CA GLN A 133 19.36 20.07 -5.85
C GLN A 133 20.00 20.26 -4.47
N LYS A 134 19.43 19.64 -3.44
CA LYS A 134 19.92 19.68 -2.07
C LYS A 134 19.96 18.27 -1.50
N VAL A 135 20.97 18.00 -0.69
CA VAL A 135 21.18 16.71 -0.05
C VAL A 135 21.25 16.91 1.44
N GLY A 136 20.47 16.14 2.17
CA GLY A 136 20.57 15.96 3.61
C GLY A 136 21.15 14.59 3.95
N PRO A 137 21.30 14.25 5.23
CA PRO A 137 21.85 12.95 5.64
C PRO A 137 21.03 11.76 5.11
N THR A 138 19.72 11.78 5.28
CA THR A 138 18.81 10.67 4.94
C THR A 138 17.80 11.01 3.84
N THR A 139 17.73 12.29 3.43
CA THR A 139 16.75 12.77 2.44
C THR A 139 17.39 13.73 1.46
N SER A 140 16.85 13.83 0.26
CA SER A 140 17.32 14.78 -0.74
C SER A 140 16.15 15.46 -1.46
N THR A 141 16.38 16.69 -1.91
CA THR A 141 15.43 17.45 -2.74
C THR A 141 15.83 17.34 -4.20
N VAL A 142 14.90 16.89 -5.02
CA VAL A 142 15.04 16.79 -6.47
C VAL A 142 14.34 17.97 -7.12
N LEU A 143 15.07 18.72 -7.94
CA LEU A 143 14.52 19.74 -8.84
C LEU A 143 14.00 19.04 -10.10
N LEU A 144 12.72 19.14 -10.37
CA LEU A 144 12.11 18.49 -11.53
C LEU A 144 12.49 19.18 -12.84
N ILE A 145 12.49 18.42 -13.94
CA ILE A 145 12.73 18.95 -15.28
C ILE A 145 11.65 19.94 -15.72
N THR A 146 10.48 19.91 -15.09
CA THR A 146 9.36 20.83 -15.33
C THR A 146 9.52 22.19 -14.64
N ASP A 147 10.51 22.33 -13.76
CA ASP A 147 10.78 23.61 -13.09
C ASP A 147 11.40 24.63 -14.06
N PRO A 148 10.94 25.88 -14.10
CA PRO A 148 11.50 26.93 -14.97
C PRO A 148 12.99 27.20 -14.76
N SER A 149 13.52 26.90 -13.57
CA SER A 149 14.95 27.03 -13.25
C SER A 149 15.76 25.79 -13.67
N SER A 150 15.10 24.76 -14.18
CA SER A 150 15.75 23.54 -14.67
C SER A 150 16.14 23.71 -16.13
N GLY A 151 17.43 23.60 -16.43
CA GLY A 151 17.96 23.52 -17.80
C GLY A 151 18.73 22.22 -17.98
N VAL A 152 18.36 21.42 -18.97
CA VAL A 152 19.00 20.15 -19.29
C VAL A 152 19.41 20.15 -20.74
N GLN A 153 20.72 19.98 -21.00
CA GLN A 153 21.20 19.81 -22.36
C GLN A 153 20.68 18.48 -22.93
N ALA A 154 20.09 18.55 -24.11
CA ALA A 154 19.52 17.40 -24.80
C ALA A 154 19.93 17.39 -26.27
N MET A 155 19.96 16.20 -26.85
CA MET A 155 20.23 16.01 -28.27
C MET A 155 19.10 15.17 -28.88
N ILE A 156 18.53 15.67 -29.96
CA ILE A 156 17.58 14.93 -30.77
C ILE A 156 18.35 14.01 -31.70
N LYS A 157 18.15 12.70 -31.52
CA LYS A 157 18.75 11.70 -32.40
C LYS A 157 17.73 11.28 -33.46
N ARG A 158 17.91 11.80 -34.69
CA ARG A 158 17.17 11.38 -35.89
C ARG A 158 18.18 10.76 -36.88
N GLU A 159 17.71 10.02 -37.87
CA GLU A 159 18.59 9.38 -38.89
C GLU A 159 19.53 10.37 -39.58
N ASN A 160 19.06 11.58 -39.86
CA ASN A 160 19.84 12.59 -40.62
C ASN A 160 20.10 13.90 -39.83
N SER A 161 19.85 13.93 -38.52
CA SER A 161 20.03 15.16 -37.72
C SER A 161 20.40 14.86 -36.29
N ARG A 162 21.36 15.61 -35.76
CA ARG A 162 21.74 15.63 -34.33
C ARG A 162 21.63 17.06 -33.83
N ALA A 163 20.39 17.53 -33.71
CA ALA A 163 20.16 18.86 -33.16
C ALA A 163 20.38 18.86 -31.64
N VAL A 164 21.19 19.77 -31.15
CA VAL A 164 21.47 19.99 -29.72
C VAL A 164 20.70 21.22 -29.25
N GLY A 165 20.17 21.13 -28.05
CA GLY A 165 19.43 22.26 -27.44
C GLY A 165 19.35 22.10 -25.92
N ILE A 166 18.73 23.07 -25.27
CA ILE A 166 18.44 23.04 -23.84
C ILE A 166 16.94 22.81 -23.65
N VAL A 167 16.61 21.81 -22.83
CA VAL A 167 15.24 21.57 -22.37
C VAL A 167 15.03 22.39 -21.10
N THR A 168 14.10 23.34 -21.15
CA THR A 168 13.73 24.20 -20.04
C THR A 168 12.33 23.87 -19.59
N GLY A 169 12.12 23.79 -18.27
CA GLY A 169 10.82 23.57 -17.68
C GLY A 169 9.91 24.81 -17.82
N GLN A 170 8.61 24.56 -17.83
CA GLN A 170 7.60 25.61 -17.80
C GLN A 170 6.57 25.32 -16.72
N ALA A 171 6.23 26.33 -15.91
CA ALA A 171 5.23 26.16 -14.84
C ALA A 171 3.87 25.79 -15.45
N GLY A 172 3.35 24.61 -15.08
CA GLY A 172 2.04 24.14 -15.53
C GLY A 172 1.97 23.67 -17.00
N ALA A 173 3.10 23.61 -17.72
CA ALA A 173 3.17 23.16 -19.09
C ALA A 173 4.26 22.10 -19.30
N SER A 174 4.30 21.49 -20.48
CA SER A 174 5.36 20.56 -20.84
C SER A 174 6.69 21.32 -21.05
N PRO A 175 7.84 20.73 -20.69
CA PRO A 175 9.15 21.30 -20.97
C PRO A 175 9.35 21.55 -22.47
N VAL A 176 10.02 22.64 -22.79
CA VAL A 176 10.30 23.05 -24.18
C VAL A 176 11.79 22.92 -24.45
N MET A 177 12.16 22.44 -25.64
CA MET A 177 13.53 22.41 -26.10
C MET A 177 13.81 23.62 -26.98
N GLU A 178 14.77 24.43 -26.57
CA GLU A 178 15.30 25.55 -27.34
C GLU A 178 16.62 25.14 -27.99
N TYR A 179 16.76 25.43 -29.27
CA TYR A 179 17.99 25.14 -30.03
C TYR A 179 19.08 26.15 -29.68
N ILE A 180 20.32 25.68 -29.62
CA ILE A 180 21.52 26.49 -29.46
C ILE A 180 22.12 26.71 -30.84
#